data_e9c908cc316ed82766baee774ff0b9b1
#
_entry.id   e9c908cc316ed82766baee774ff0b9b1
#
_cell.length_a   1.000
_cell.length_b   1.000
_cell.length_c   1.000
_cell.angle_alpha   90.00
_cell.angle_beta   90.00
_cell.angle_gamma   90.00
#
_symmetry.space_group_name_H-M   'P 1'
#
loop_
_entity.id
_entity.type
_entity.pdbx_description
1 polymer ?
#
loop_
_entity_poly.entity_id
_entity_poly.type
_entity_poly.pdbx_seq_one_letter_code
_entity_poly.pdbx_strand_id
1 'polypeptide(L)'
;TSVAMTDHGNMFGAIDFYNAMNKVGVKPIIGMEAYIHNNEELDDKTTRQRFHLCLYAKNEIGYKNLMFLSSQAYMHGFYYYPRINKKLLRENSEGIVCSAACLQGEVSWHLNTNERNVKNGAMGYDRAKEVALEYQDIFGDDFYLEIMRHGIVDQYNIDDLILKISHETGIKLVATNDTHYSEQKDAEAHEAFMCIAMNKLFDDPNRLRHSVHEFYLKTPQQIAKLYADIPEAIYHTQEISDKCNLEIKLGDPTPPNFKFTRQKAEVTGLSLPHPELEYSLENDKVLFIDECWRGLEKRLKIVDEAKHQEYKDRLQVEIDIINNMKFPGYMLIVWDFVIVAKQMDIPVGPGRGSAAGSLVAFSLEITDIDPMPYGLLFERFLNPERISMPDIDMDFCQARRGEIIDYVVEQYGRANVAQIITFGKLLAKGV
;
A
#
# COMPACT_ATOMS: atom_id res chain seq x y z
N THR A 1 -5.55 -24.15 7.79
CA THR A 1 -4.27 -23.88 7.13
C THR A 1 -4.19 -22.42 6.78
N SER A 2 -3.06 -21.78 7.09
CA SER A 2 -2.80 -20.35 6.87
C SER A 2 -1.41 -20.15 6.28
N VAL A 3 -1.18 -19.01 5.66
CA VAL A 3 0.14 -18.61 5.16
C VAL A 3 0.32 -17.09 5.33
N ALA A 4 1.52 -16.67 5.70
CA ALA A 4 1.87 -15.27 5.86
C ALA A 4 2.61 -14.73 4.62
N MET A 5 2.39 -13.46 4.33
CA MET A 5 3.19 -12.64 3.42
C MET A 5 4.01 -11.66 4.26
N THR A 6 5.33 -11.61 4.03
CA THR A 6 6.25 -10.71 4.75
C THR A 6 7.29 -10.14 3.78
N ASP A 7 6.84 -9.46 2.74
CA ASP A 7 7.71 -8.86 1.73
C ASP A 7 8.68 -7.83 2.35
N HIS A 8 9.87 -7.71 1.77
CA HIS A 8 10.94 -6.84 2.23
C HIS A 8 10.55 -5.35 2.17
N GLY A 9 10.31 -4.75 3.33
CA GLY A 9 10.08 -3.32 3.51
C GLY A 9 8.79 -2.76 2.94
N ASN A 10 7.84 -3.61 2.51
CA ASN A 10 6.58 -3.15 1.91
C ASN A 10 5.44 -4.16 2.08
N MET A 11 4.24 -3.75 1.67
CA MET A 11 3.03 -4.58 1.61
C MET A 11 2.33 -4.44 0.24
N PHE A 12 3.08 -4.21 -0.84
CA PHE A 12 2.49 -3.91 -2.15
C PHE A 12 1.62 -5.05 -2.69
N GLY A 13 1.96 -6.30 -2.37
CA GLY A 13 1.20 -7.48 -2.77
C GLY A 13 0.03 -7.83 -1.85
N ALA A 14 -0.28 -7.06 -0.80
CA ALA A 14 -1.21 -7.46 0.25
C ALA A 14 -2.62 -7.80 -0.26
N ILE A 15 -3.20 -6.99 -1.14
CA ILE A 15 -4.55 -7.20 -1.67
C ILE A 15 -4.59 -8.40 -2.61
N ASP A 16 -3.61 -8.54 -3.51
CA ASP A 16 -3.52 -9.69 -4.42
C ASP A 16 -3.34 -10.99 -3.66
N PHE A 17 -2.46 -11.00 -2.64
CA PHE A 17 -2.25 -12.14 -1.78
C PHE A 17 -3.51 -12.50 -0.98
N TYR A 18 -4.16 -11.50 -0.35
CA TYR A 18 -5.40 -11.70 0.41
C TYR A 18 -6.49 -12.35 -0.46
N ASN A 19 -6.72 -11.82 -1.65
CA ASN A 19 -7.71 -12.34 -2.58
C ASN A 19 -7.35 -13.75 -3.09
N ALA A 20 -6.09 -14.00 -3.44
CA ALA A 20 -5.63 -15.28 -3.94
C ALA A 20 -5.77 -16.39 -2.89
N MET A 21 -5.41 -16.11 -1.62
CA MET A 21 -5.50 -17.07 -0.53
C MET A 21 -6.95 -17.37 -0.16
N ASN A 22 -7.80 -16.35 -0.02
CA ASN A 22 -9.22 -16.55 0.26
C ASN A 22 -9.92 -17.36 -0.83
N LYS A 23 -9.56 -17.15 -2.11
CA LYS A 23 -10.12 -17.90 -3.24
C LYS A 23 -9.88 -19.41 -3.13
N VAL A 24 -8.78 -19.83 -2.51
CA VAL A 24 -8.43 -21.25 -2.35
C VAL A 24 -8.70 -21.76 -0.93
N GLY A 25 -9.36 -20.99 -0.07
CA GLY A 25 -9.72 -21.36 1.28
C GLY A 25 -8.54 -21.44 2.25
N VAL A 26 -7.44 -20.74 1.97
CA VAL A 26 -6.28 -20.59 2.84
C VAL A 26 -6.34 -19.25 3.55
N LYS A 27 -6.20 -19.24 4.88
CA LYS A 27 -6.22 -18.01 5.67
C LYS A 27 -5.00 -17.14 5.37
N PRO A 28 -5.16 -15.91 4.82
CA PRO A 28 -4.05 -15.00 4.60
C PRO A 28 -3.65 -14.32 5.91
N ILE A 29 -2.37 -14.23 6.18
CA ILE A 29 -1.80 -13.40 7.25
C ILE A 29 -1.00 -12.29 6.55
N ILE A 30 -1.45 -11.05 6.70
CA ILE A 30 -0.79 -9.89 6.09
C ILE A 30 0.28 -9.37 7.02
N GLY A 31 1.48 -9.23 6.49
CA GLY A 31 2.63 -8.72 7.22
C GLY A 31 3.64 -8.04 6.30
N MET A 32 4.76 -7.66 6.87
CA MET A 32 5.94 -7.20 6.14
C MET A 32 7.21 -7.52 6.93
N GLU A 33 8.31 -7.75 6.24
CA GLU A 33 9.63 -7.78 6.84
C GLU A 33 10.19 -6.35 6.87
N ALA A 34 10.04 -5.67 8.00
CA ALA A 34 10.49 -4.30 8.18
C ALA A 34 12.01 -4.22 8.30
N TYR A 35 12.57 -3.08 7.89
CA TYR A 35 13.98 -2.74 8.10
C TYR A 35 14.11 -1.80 9.29
N ILE A 36 14.83 -2.22 10.33
CA ILE A 36 14.98 -1.50 11.59
C ILE A 36 16.40 -0.89 11.69
N HIS A 37 16.50 0.36 12.08
CA HIS A 37 17.74 0.97 12.53
C HIS A 37 17.65 1.48 13.97
N ASN A 38 18.78 1.58 14.67
CA ASN A 38 18.79 1.87 16.10
C ASN A 38 18.99 3.35 16.45
N ASN A 39 19.00 4.25 15.45
CA ASN A 39 19.14 5.67 15.71
C ASN A 39 17.80 6.28 16.14
N GLU A 40 17.86 7.32 16.98
CA GLU A 40 16.65 7.99 17.50
C GLU A 40 15.85 8.68 16.39
N GLU A 41 16.56 9.38 15.49
CA GLU A 41 15.92 10.11 14.39
C GLU A 41 15.65 9.17 13.23
N LEU A 42 14.40 9.20 12.72
CA LEU A 42 13.96 8.31 11.64
C LEU A 42 14.69 8.57 10.32
N ASP A 43 15.04 9.83 10.04
CA ASP A 43 15.69 10.26 8.80
C ASP A 43 17.22 10.21 8.85
N ASP A 44 17.79 9.58 9.88
CA ASP A 44 19.25 9.44 10.01
C ASP A 44 19.88 8.72 8.81
N LYS A 45 20.87 9.36 8.21
CA LYS A 45 21.64 8.89 7.06
C LYS A 45 23.12 8.58 7.38
N THR A 46 23.47 8.55 8.66
CA THR A 46 24.86 8.28 9.11
C THR A 46 25.22 6.81 9.00
N THR A 47 24.25 5.91 9.09
CA THR A 47 24.45 4.46 8.93
C THR A 47 23.54 3.87 7.88
N ARG A 48 24.03 2.82 7.20
CA ARG A 48 23.23 1.95 6.32
C ARG A 48 22.68 0.72 7.04
N GLN A 49 22.84 0.66 8.38
CA GLN A 49 22.37 -0.45 9.18
C GLN A 49 20.87 -0.62 8.98
N ARG A 50 20.46 -1.87 8.80
CA ARG A 50 19.08 -2.30 8.72
C ARG A 50 18.98 -3.73 9.25
N PHE A 51 18.29 -3.91 10.32
CA PHE A 51 17.91 -5.22 10.82
C PHE A 51 16.58 -5.63 10.26
N HIS A 52 16.39 -6.90 10.00
CA HIS A 52 15.11 -7.44 9.58
C HIS A 52 14.24 -7.72 10.80
N LEU A 53 12.94 -7.48 10.67
CA LEU A 53 11.94 -7.75 11.70
C LEU A 53 10.62 -8.07 11.02
N CYS A 54 10.06 -9.26 11.27
CA CYS A 54 8.78 -9.64 10.68
C CYS A 54 7.62 -9.15 11.54
N LEU A 55 6.70 -8.45 10.92
CA LEU A 55 5.52 -7.86 11.54
C LEU A 55 4.26 -8.39 10.88
N TYR A 56 3.25 -8.81 11.67
CA TYR A 56 2.01 -9.42 11.18
C TYR A 56 0.80 -8.70 11.76
N ALA A 57 -0.18 -8.37 10.92
CA ALA A 57 -1.43 -7.75 11.37
C ALA A 57 -2.35 -8.76 12.05
N LYS A 58 -2.71 -8.52 13.30
CA LYS A 58 -3.73 -9.29 14.04
C LYS A 58 -5.14 -8.96 13.56
N ASN A 59 -5.38 -7.69 13.28
CA ASN A 59 -6.69 -7.12 12.99
C ASN A 59 -6.56 -5.83 12.16
N GLU A 60 -7.66 -5.10 12.00
CA GLU A 60 -7.70 -3.84 11.25
C GLU A 60 -6.75 -2.77 11.83
N ILE A 61 -6.62 -2.69 13.17
CA ILE A 61 -5.71 -1.72 13.82
C ILE A 61 -4.27 -2.04 13.44
N GLY A 62 -3.86 -3.30 13.59
CA GLY A 62 -2.52 -3.74 13.19
C GLY A 62 -2.24 -3.53 11.71
N TYR A 63 -3.22 -3.76 10.84
CA TYR A 63 -3.08 -3.50 9.40
C TYR A 63 -2.86 -2.02 9.09
N LYS A 64 -3.64 -1.12 9.74
CA LYS A 64 -3.45 0.33 9.62
C LYS A 64 -2.08 0.77 10.13
N ASN A 65 -1.62 0.20 11.25
CA ASN A 65 -0.29 0.47 11.80
C ASN A 65 0.81 0.00 10.85
N LEU A 66 0.69 -1.19 10.23
CA LEU A 66 1.66 -1.64 9.21
C LEU A 66 1.69 -0.72 7.99
N MET A 67 0.54 -0.27 7.49
CA MET A 67 0.47 0.71 6.39
C MET A 67 1.14 2.03 6.78
N PHE A 68 0.91 2.51 8.00
CA PHE A 68 1.52 3.72 8.52
C PHE A 68 3.04 3.57 8.65
N LEU A 69 3.53 2.49 9.26
CA LEU A 69 4.95 2.18 9.42
C LEU A 69 5.66 2.10 8.05
N SER A 70 5.07 1.39 7.08
CA SER A 70 5.60 1.32 5.72
C SER A 70 5.64 2.70 5.06
N SER A 71 4.59 3.51 5.20
CA SER A 71 4.54 4.87 4.66
C SER A 71 5.60 5.77 5.27
N GLN A 72 5.78 5.75 6.60
CA GLN A 72 6.82 6.50 7.29
C GLN A 72 8.23 6.07 6.86
N ALA A 73 8.44 4.77 6.67
CA ALA A 73 9.71 4.23 6.19
C ALA A 73 10.10 4.79 4.81
N TYR A 74 9.12 4.90 3.89
CA TYR A 74 9.38 5.45 2.55
C TYR A 74 9.48 6.98 2.54
N MET A 75 8.63 7.68 3.31
CA MET A 75 8.58 9.16 3.27
C MET A 75 9.70 9.81 4.07
N HIS A 76 10.08 9.22 5.20
CA HIS A 76 11.00 9.84 6.17
C HIS A 76 12.23 8.99 6.48
N GLY A 77 12.08 7.66 6.57
CA GLY A 77 13.16 6.74 6.93
C GLY A 77 14.00 6.23 5.76
N PHE A 78 13.76 6.67 4.54
CA PHE A 78 14.41 6.12 3.35
C PHE A 78 15.87 6.55 3.22
N TYR A 79 16.77 5.58 3.39
CA TYR A 79 18.18 5.71 3.06
C TYR A 79 18.70 4.38 2.52
N TYR A 80 18.78 4.24 1.20
CA TYR A 80 18.95 3.01 0.44
C TYR A 80 17.79 2.01 0.56
N TYR A 81 17.14 1.93 1.73
CA TYR A 81 16.02 1.07 2.07
C TYR A 81 15.00 1.85 2.90
N PRO A 82 13.70 1.49 2.84
CA PRO A 82 12.68 2.09 3.69
C PRO A 82 12.83 1.56 5.12
N ARG A 83 13.36 2.38 6.03
CA ARG A 83 13.68 1.98 7.39
C ARG A 83 12.74 2.63 8.40
N ILE A 84 12.50 1.93 9.50
CA ILE A 84 11.85 2.47 10.70
C ILE A 84 12.79 2.31 11.89
N ASN A 85 12.49 3.00 12.99
CA ASN A 85 13.21 2.84 14.25
C ASN A 85 12.31 2.25 15.36
N LYS A 86 12.93 1.83 16.48
CA LYS A 86 12.21 1.23 17.62
C LYS A 86 11.23 2.19 18.28
N LYS A 87 11.48 3.52 18.23
CA LYS A 87 10.57 4.54 18.76
C LYS A 87 9.27 4.55 17.99
N LEU A 88 9.33 4.67 16.66
CA LEU A 88 8.15 4.64 15.79
C LEU A 88 7.39 3.32 15.91
N LEU A 89 8.13 2.20 16.01
CA LEU A 89 7.57 0.88 16.19
C LEU A 89 6.78 0.76 17.49
N ARG A 90 7.32 1.27 18.62
CA ARG A 90 6.67 1.28 19.93
C ARG A 90 5.35 2.08 19.92
N GLU A 91 5.36 3.22 19.26
CA GLU A 91 4.20 4.09 19.13
C GLU A 91 3.06 3.48 18.30
N ASN A 92 3.38 2.46 17.46
CA ASN A 92 2.46 1.85 16.48
C ASN A 92 2.46 0.31 16.55
N SER A 93 2.68 -0.28 17.73
CA SER A 93 2.74 -1.74 17.93
C SER A 93 1.39 -2.40 18.15
N GLU A 94 0.34 -1.64 18.46
CA GLU A 94 -0.99 -2.19 18.73
C GLU A 94 -1.53 -3.00 17.56
N GLY A 95 -2.06 -4.19 17.85
CA GLY A 95 -2.63 -5.09 16.84
C GLY A 95 -1.59 -5.77 15.95
N ILE A 96 -0.30 -5.76 16.31
CA ILE A 96 0.79 -6.39 15.57
C ILE A 96 1.36 -7.55 16.38
N VAL A 97 1.60 -8.69 15.70
CA VAL A 97 2.50 -9.76 16.15
C VAL A 97 3.87 -9.52 15.50
N CYS A 98 4.94 -9.80 16.23
CA CYS A 98 6.31 -9.60 15.80
C CYS A 98 7.14 -10.86 15.93
N SER A 99 8.01 -11.16 14.95
CA SER A 99 9.05 -12.19 15.08
C SER A 99 10.43 -11.66 14.67
N ALA A 100 11.47 -12.26 15.24
CA ALA A 100 12.84 -11.76 15.22
C ALA A 100 13.55 -11.84 13.85
N ALA A 101 12.89 -12.36 12.82
CA ALA A 101 13.38 -12.57 11.46
C ALA A 101 14.59 -13.51 11.33
N CYS A 102 15.29 -13.41 10.20
CA CYS A 102 16.41 -14.31 9.81
C CYS A 102 17.75 -13.93 10.47
N LEU A 103 18.88 -14.41 9.91
CA LEU A 103 20.25 -14.04 10.34
C LEU A 103 20.53 -12.53 10.27
N GLN A 104 19.73 -11.75 9.54
CA GLN A 104 19.82 -10.30 9.48
C GLN A 104 18.90 -9.62 10.52
N GLY A 105 18.10 -10.36 11.27
CA GLY A 105 17.38 -9.86 12.44
C GLY A 105 18.36 -9.45 13.54
N GLU A 106 18.02 -8.41 14.31
CA GLU A 106 18.96 -7.80 15.27
C GLU A 106 19.44 -8.80 16.33
N VAL A 107 18.56 -9.67 16.84
CA VAL A 107 18.90 -10.71 17.80
C VAL A 107 19.93 -11.69 17.20
N SER A 108 19.58 -12.29 16.07
CA SER A 108 20.42 -13.27 15.36
C SER A 108 21.74 -12.66 14.89
N TRP A 109 21.70 -11.39 14.46
CA TRP A 109 22.90 -10.67 14.02
C TRP A 109 23.92 -10.48 15.15
N HIS A 110 23.47 -10.14 16.37
CA HIS A 110 24.35 -10.05 17.54
C HIS A 110 24.89 -11.42 17.99
N LEU A 111 24.06 -12.49 17.90
CA LEU A 111 24.50 -13.85 18.21
C LEU A 111 25.54 -14.38 17.24
N ASN A 112 25.43 -14.03 15.96
CA ASN A 112 26.34 -14.49 14.92
C ASN A 112 27.65 -13.69 14.95
N THR A 113 28.57 -14.09 15.82
CA THR A 113 29.86 -13.45 16.03
C THR A 113 30.93 -13.86 15.01
N ASN A 114 30.56 -14.05 13.74
CA ASN A 114 31.51 -14.20 12.66
C ASN A 114 32.34 -12.90 12.47
N GLU A 115 33.50 -13.00 11.83
CA GLU A 115 34.45 -11.87 11.67
C GLU A 115 33.78 -10.63 11.04
N ARG A 116 32.87 -10.86 10.06
CA ARG A 116 32.16 -9.78 9.38
C ARG A 116 31.24 -9.04 10.34
N ASN A 117 30.43 -9.77 11.10
CA ASN A 117 29.45 -9.19 12.01
C ASN A 117 30.14 -8.48 13.18
N VAL A 118 31.15 -9.09 13.76
CA VAL A 118 31.97 -8.45 14.82
C VAL A 118 32.58 -7.14 14.33
N LYS A 119 33.18 -7.13 13.12
CA LYS A 119 33.70 -5.91 12.51
C LYS A 119 32.66 -4.83 12.31
N ASN A 120 31.41 -5.20 12.10
CA ASN A 120 30.27 -4.30 11.92
C ASN A 120 29.45 -4.05 13.20
N GLY A 121 29.97 -4.46 14.38
CA GLY A 121 29.42 -4.10 15.68
C GLY A 121 28.55 -5.16 16.35
N ALA A 122 28.60 -6.44 15.94
CA ALA A 122 27.97 -7.53 16.70
C ALA A 122 28.64 -7.68 18.07
N MET A 123 27.87 -7.81 19.14
CA MET A 123 28.34 -7.78 20.53
C MET A 123 28.09 -9.09 21.31
N GLY A 124 27.60 -10.12 20.63
CA GLY A 124 27.42 -11.44 21.23
C GLY A 124 26.13 -11.58 22.04
N TYR A 125 26.14 -12.62 22.89
CA TYR A 125 24.96 -13.14 23.58
C TYR A 125 24.23 -12.11 24.45
N ASP A 126 24.95 -11.39 25.31
CA ASP A 126 24.34 -10.48 26.28
C ASP A 126 23.57 -9.36 25.54
N ARG A 127 24.17 -8.78 24.51
CA ARG A 127 23.47 -7.76 23.70
C ARG A 127 22.28 -8.34 22.93
N ALA A 128 22.39 -9.54 22.39
CA ALA A 128 21.29 -10.21 21.72
C ALA A 128 20.10 -10.44 22.66
N LYS A 129 20.38 -10.84 23.91
CA LYS A 129 19.36 -11.00 24.95
C LYS A 129 18.71 -9.67 25.35
N GLU A 130 19.50 -8.62 25.51
CA GLU A 130 18.96 -7.25 25.76
C GLU A 130 18.01 -6.83 24.64
N VAL A 131 18.43 -7.01 23.37
CA VAL A 131 17.60 -6.70 22.19
C VAL A 131 16.29 -7.51 22.19
N ALA A 132 16.34 -8.80 22.53
CA ALA A 132 15.15 -9.62 22.63
C ALA A 132 14.18 -9.09 23.70
N LEU A 133 14.70 -8.65 24.85
CA LEU A 133 13.90 -8.01 25.91
C LEU A 133 13.37 -6.63 25.50
N GLU A 134 14.12 -5.85 24.71
CA GLU A 134 13.62 -4.57 24.15
C GLU A 134 12.40 -4.80 23.25
N TYR A 135 12.40 -5.83 22.39
CA TYR A 135 11.25 -6.19 21.56
C TYR A 135 10.11 -6.80 22.37
N GLN A 136 10.42 -7.60 23.40
CA GLN A 136 9.39 -8.10 24.33
C GLN A 136 8.70 -6.95 25.07
N ASP A 137 9.43 -5.90 25.47
CA ASP A 137 8.86 -4.70 26.08
C ASP A 137 7.92 -3.92 25.13
N ILE A 138 8.18 -3.97 23.81
CA ILE A 138 7.31 -3.35 22.78
C ILE A 138 6.05 -4.16 22.53
N PHE A 139 6.16 -5.49 22.38
CA PHE A 139 5.09 -6.36 21.89
C PHE A 139 4.50 -7.29 22.96
N GLY A 140 5.12 -7.40 24.14
CA GLY A 140 4.68 -8.35 25.16
C GLY A 140 4.69 -9.80 24.67
N ASP A 141 3.57 -10.48 24.88
CA ASP A 141 3.35 -11.90 24.47
C ASP A 141 3.17 -12.07 22.96
N ASP A 142 3.18 -10.99 22.19
CA ASP A 142 3.10 -11.00 20.73
C ASP A 142 4.49 -10.94 20.07
N PHE A 143 5.57 -10.98 20.84
CA PHE A 143 6.94 -11.14 20.33
C PHE A 143 7.40 -12.59 20.38
N TYR A 144 8.04 -13.04 19.28
CA TYR A 144 8.58 -14.40 19.12
C TYR A 144 10.02 -14.35 18.65
N LEU A 145 10.87 -15.18 19.26
CA LEU A 145 12.19 -15.48 18.71
C LEU A 145 12.04 -16.43 17.53
N GLU A 146 12.74 -16.18 16.45
CA GLU A 146 12.63 -16.95 15.22
C GLU A 146 13.81 -17.92 15.08
N ILE A 147 13.51 -19.17 14.73
CA ILE A 147 14.50 -20.21 14.48
C ILE A 147 14.34 -20.73 13.06
N MET A 148 15.47 -20.77 12.30
CA MET A 148 15.51 -21.18 10.89
C MET A 148 16.56 -22.22 10.64
N ARG A 149 16.23 -23.26 9.88
CA ARG A 149 17.12 -24.40 9.58
C ARG A 149 17.17 -24.71 8.09
N HIS A 150 18.03 -24.01 7.37
CA HIS A 150 18.27 -24.21 5.92
C HIS A 150 19.55 -25.00 5.62
N GLY A 151 20.27 -25.48 6.62
CA GLY A 151 21.59 -26.09 6.43
C GLY A 151 22.74 -25.08 6.35
N ILE A 152 22.51 -23.84 6.74
CA ILE A 152 23.52 -22.77 6.78
C ILE A 152 24.29 -22.86 8.10
N VAL A 153 25.61 -22.86 8.04
CA VAL A 153 26.49 -23.01 9.21
C VAL A 153 26.21 -21.93 10.26
N ASP A 154 26.04 -20.68 9.84
CA ASP A 154 25.76 -19.57 10.74
C ASP A 154 24.44 -19.73 11.51
N GLN A 155 23.43 -20.39 10.94
CA GLN A 155 22.18 -20.72 11.64
C GLN A 155 22.43 -21.75 12.73
N TYR A 156 23.16 -22.83 12.44
CA TYR A 156 23.49 -23.85 13.44
C TYR A 156 24.31 -23.28 14.60
N ASN A 157 25.22 -22.35 14.32
CA ASN A 157 26.07 -21.73 15.35
C ASN A 157 25.27 -20.90 16.37
N ILE A 158 24.07 -20.39 16.00
CA ILE A 158 23.25 -19.57 16.89
C ILE A 158 22.01 -20.28 17.42
N ASP A 159 21.66 -21.46 16.93
CA ASP A 159 20.47 -22.22 17.33
C ASP A 159 20.41 -22.39 18.86
N ASP A 160 21.42 -22.98 19.46
CA ASP A 160 21.49 -23.20 20.92
C ASP A 160 21.44 -21.89 21.72
N LEU A 161 21.96 -20.81 21.17
CA LEU A 161 21.94 -19.49 21.80
C LEU A 161 20.56 -18.86 21.77
N ILE A 162 19.81 -19.03 20.69
CA ILE A 162 18.39 -18.61 20.58
C ILE A 162 17.54 -19.40 21.57
N LEU A 163 17.72 -20.72 21.63
CA LEU A 163 17.05 -21.58 22.60
C LEU A 163 17.33 -21.14 24.04
N LYS A 164 18.59 -20.81 24.34
CA LYS A 164 18.98 -20.32 25.66
C LYS A 164 18.32 -18.98 26.00
N ILE A 165 18.26 -18.02 25.07
CA ILE A 165 17.55 -16.76 25.29
C ILE A 165 16.06 -17.03 25.56
N SER A 166 15.42 -17.85 24.77
CA SER A 166 14.02 -18.24 24.97
C SER A 166 13.78 -18.81 26.38
N HIS A 167 14.62 -19.75 26.80
CA HIS A 167 14.51 -20.37 28.12
C HIS A 167 14.73 -19.36 29.26
N GLU A 168 15.70 -18.45 29.15
CA GLU A 168 16.02 -17.47 30.18
C GLU A 168 15.03 -16.31 30.29
N THR A 169 14.37 -15.96 29.18
CA THR A 169 13.45 -14.81 29.10
C THR A 169 11.98 -15.18 29.08
N GLY A 170 11.66 -16.45 28.80
CA GLY A 170 10.30 -16.91 28.57
C GLY A 170 9.70 -16.48 27.23
N ILE A 171 10.48 -15.84 26.34
CA ILE A 171 10.02 -15.48 25.00
C ILE A 171 9.85 -16.74 24.16
N LYS A 172 8.68 -16.88 23.54
CA LYS A 172 8.34 -18.04 22.73
C LYS A 172 9.17 -18.13 21.45
N LEU A 173 9.44 -19.35 21.01
CA LEU A 173 10.11 -19.64 19.74
C LEU A 173 9.08 -19.85 18.63
N VAL A 174 9.39 -19.46 17.41
CA VAL A 174 8.62 -19.81 16.21
C VAL A 174 9.55 -20.35 15.12
N ALA A 175 9.16 -21.49 14.53
CA ALA A 175 9.87 -22.08 13.39
C ALA A 175 9.39 -21.42 12.08
N THR A 176 10.32 -20.87 11.30
CA THR A 176 10.01 -20.26 10.00
C THR A 176 10.94 -20.77 8.91
N ASN A 177 10.66 -20.42 7.66
CA ASN A 177 11.45 -20.89 6.53
C ASN A 177 11.94 -19.78 5.58
N ASP A 178 11.68 -18.52 5.89
CA ASP A 178 12.15 -17.39 5.05
C ASP A 178 11.96 -17.68 3.53
N THR A 179 10.72 -18.03 3.16
CA THR A 179 10.41 -18.59 1.83
C THR A 179 10.53 -17.52 0.75
N HIS A 180 11.40 -17.75 -0.24
CA HIS A 180 11.66 -16.84 -1.35
C HIS A 180 11.11 -17.34 -2.69
N TYR A 181 10.79 -18.62 -2.81
CA TYR A 181 10.23 -19.25 -4.01
C TYR A 181 9.36 -20.47 -3.65
N SER A 182 8.51 -20.89 -4.59
CA SER A 182 7.47 -21.87 -4.32
C SER A 182 8.01 -23.30 -4.21
N GLU A 183 8.83 -23.73 -5.16
CA GLU A 183 9.35 -25.12 -5.21
C GLU A 183 10.88 -25.11 -5.22
N GLN A 184 11.51 -26.15 -4.70
CA GLN A 184 12.98 -26.25 -4.62
C GLN A 184 13.67 -26.09 -5.99
N LYS A 185 13.02 -26.56 -7.07
CA LYS A 185 13.53 -26.42 -8.44
C LYS A 185 13.57 -24.97 -8.94
N ASP A 186 12.82 -24.07 -8.30
CA ASP A 186 12.74 -22.64 -8.69
C ASP A 186 13.94 -21.83 -8.19
N ALA A 187 14.85 -22.45 -7.43
CA ALA A 187 16.03 -21.78 -6.87
C ALA A 187 16.90 -21.11 -7.94
N GLU A 188 17.16 -21.78 -9.09
CA GLU A 188 17.95 -21.22 -10.18
C GLU A 188 17.25 -20.04 -10.86
N ALA A 189 15.93 -20.14 -11.07
CA ALA A 189 15.13 -19.03 -11.62
C ALA A 189 15.13 -17.82 -10.67
N HIS A 190 15.04 -18.07 -9.36
CA HIS A 190 15.14 -17.02 -8.35
C HIS A 190 16.54 -16.36 -8.35
N GLU A 191 17.63 -17.12 -8.48
CA GLU A 191 18.98 -16.57 -8.61
C GLU A 191 19.12 -15.69 -9.86
N ALA A 192 18.55 -16.10 -10.99
CA ALA A 192 18.54 -15.31 -12.23
C ALA A 192 17.77 -13.98 -12.01
N PHE A 193 16.63 -14.04 -11.32
CA PHE A 193 15.87 -12.84 -10.96
C PHE A 193 16.66 -11.88 -10.05
N MET A 194 17.38 -12.41 -9.07
CA MET A 194 18.30 -11.62 -8.24
C MET A 194 19.41 -10.94 -9.06
N CYS A 195 19.95 -11.61 -10.08
CA CYS A 195 20.96 -11.02 -10.97
C CYS A 195 20.39 -9.83 -11.73
N ILE A 196 19.16 -9.93 -12.25
CA ILE A 196 18.47 -8.83 -12.95
C ILE A 196 18.29 -7.64 -12.00
N ALA A 197 17.77 -7.89 -10.78
CA ALA A 197 17.53 -6.84 -9.79
C ALA A 197 18.82 -6.11 -9.35
N MET A 198 19.96 -6.79 -9.35
CA MET A 198 21.26 -6.24 -8.95
C MET A 198 22.12 -5.79 -10.12
N ASN A 199 21.64 -5.91 -11.35
CA ASN A 199 22.39 -5.64 -12.57
C ASN A 199 23.74 -6.40 -12.61
N LYS A 200 23.69 -7.72 -12.36
CA LYS A 200 24.81 -8.64 -12.31
C LYS A 200 24.64 -9.75 -13.34
N LEU A 201 25.73 -10.28 -13.83
CA LEU A 201 25.70 -11.48 -14.67
C LEU A 201 25.59 -12.74 -13.79
N PHE A 202 24.99 -13.79 -14.32
CA PHE A 202 24.77 -15.05 -13.60
C PHE A 202 26.09 -15.76 -13.25
N ASP A 203 27.12 -15.60 -14.03
CA ASP A 203 28.46 -16.14 -13.84
C ASP A 203 29.41 -15.22 -13.05
N ASP A 204 28.96 -14.02 -12.63
CA ASP A 204 29.75 -13.12 -11.77
C ASP A 204 30.01 -13.83 -10.41
N PRO A 205 31.28 -14.12 -10.04
CA PRO A 205 31.59 -14.81 -8.78
C PRO A 205 31.27 -13.97 -7.54
N ASN A 206 31.14 -12.65 -7.70
CA ASN A 206 30.89 -11.71 -6.60
C ASN A 206 29.39 -11.32 -6.49
N ARG A 207 28.51 -11.97 -7.25
CA ARG A 207 27.08 -11.71 -7.11
C ARG A 207 26.51 -12.25 -5.79
N LEU A 208 25.49 -11.62 -5.26
CA LEU A 208 24.74 -12.18 -4.15
C LEU A 208 24.02 -13.46 -4.62
N ARG A 209 24.13 -14.51 -3.83
CA ARG A 209 23.39 -15.77 -4.03
C ARG A 209 23.19 -16.47 -2.70
N HIS A 210 22.13 -17.25 -2.61
CA HIS A 210 21.96 -18.14 -1.49
C HIS A 210 22.98 -19.28 -1.55
N SER A 211 23.54 -19.65 -0.40
CA SER A 211 24.49 -20.77 -0.32
C SER A 211 23.82 -22.14 -0.42
N VAL A 212 22.48 -22.19 -0.27
CA VAL A 212 21.66 -23.39 -0.27
C VAL A 212 20.35 -23.17 -1.00
N HIS A 213 19.72 -24.23 -1.52
CA HIS A 213 18.43 -24.16 -2.24
C HIS A 213 17.26 -24.61 -1.34
N GLU A 214 17.23 -24.09 -0.10
CA GLU A 214 16.26 -24.49 0.93
C GLU A 214 15.20 -23.44 1.25
N PHE A 215 15.17 -22.32 0.52
CA PHE A 215 14.22 -21.22 0.73
C PHE A 215 12.89 -21.40 -0.03
N TYR A 216 12.48 -22.64 -0.28
CA TYR A 216 11.21 -22.96 -0.91
C TYR A 216 10.09 -23.18 0.13
N LEU A 217 8.83 -23.11 -0.30
CA LEU A 217 7.67 -23.38 0.55
C LEU A 217 7.62 -24.87 0.92
N LYS A 218 8.14 -25.21 2.10
CA LYS A 218 8.17 -26.58 2.62
C LYS A 218 6.78 -27.03 3.04
N THR A 219 6.53 -28.33 2.87
CA THR A 219 5.31 -28.97 3.38
C THR A 219 5.32 -29.04 4.92
N PRO A 220 4.15 -29.12 5.58
CA PRO A 220 4.09 -29.32 7.04
C PRO A 220 4.91 -30.50 7.53
N GLN A 221 4.96 -31.59 6.75
CA GLN A 221 5.74 -32.80 7.10
C GLN A 221 7.24 -32.55 7.05
N GLN A 222 7.71 -31.76 6.08
CA GLN A 222 9.13 -31.36 5.98
C GLN A 222 9.52 -30.46 7.16
N ILE A 223 8.69 -29.48 7.50
CA ILE A 223 8.90 -28.60 8.66
C ILE A 223 8.88 -29.42 9.95
N ALA A 224 7.89 -30.29 10.16
CA ALA A 224 7.81 -31.14 11.35
C ALA A 224 9.05 -32.04 11.56
N LYS A 225 9.65 -32.49 10.46
CA LYS A 225 10.90 -33.29 10.52
C LYS A 225 12.11 -32.40 10.89
N LEU A 226 12.19 -31.17 10.39
CA LEU A 226 13.31 -30.26 10.67
C LEU A 226 13.34 -29.78 12.13
N TYR A 227 12.19 -29.69 12.78
CA TYR A 227 12.03 -29.18 14.14
C TYR A 227 11.47 -30.25 15.09
N ALA A 228 11.73 -31.55 14.82
CA ALA A 228 11.25 -32.63 15.65
C ALA A 228 11.76 -32.61 17.10
N ASP A 229 12.91 -31.96 17.32
CA ASP A 229 13.54 -31.70 18.62
C ASP A 229 12.95 -30.47 19.35
N ILE A 230 12.20 -29.60 18.66
CA ILE A 230 11.62 -28.37 19.21
C ILE A 230 10.17 -28.22 18.71
N PRO A 231 9.25 -29.16 19.01
CA PRO A 231 7.90 -29.16 18.46
C PRO A 231 7.08 -27.94 18.87
N GLU A 232 7.39 -27.31 19.99
CA GLU A 232 6.75 -26.08 20.45
C GLU A 232 6.93 -24.91 19.48
N ALA A 233 8.06 -24.82 18.79
CA ALA A 233 8.29 -23.77 17.79
C ALA A 233 7.34 -23.90 16.58
N ILE A 234 6.87 -25.12 16.29
CA ILE A 234 5.85 -25.37 15.27
C ILE A 234 4.45 -25.02 15.81
N TYR A 235 4.14 -25.38 17.06
CA TYR A 235 2.84 -25.06 17.68
C TYR A 235 2.63 -23.54 17.76
N HIS A 236 3.67 -22.75 17.98
CA HIS A 236 3.56 -21.31 18.00
C HIS A 236 3.26 -20.69 16.62
N THR A 237 3.54 -21.39 15.51
CA THR A 237 3.05 -20.94 14.19
C THR A 237 1.53 -20.95 14.13
N GLN A 238 0.88 -21.95 14.74
CA GLN A 238 -0.57 -22.00 14.86
C GLN A 238 -1.09 -20.91 15.80
N GLU A 239 -0.40 -20.64 16.92
CA GLU A 239 -0.75 -19.55 17.84
C GLU A 239 -0.74 -18.18 17.12
N ILE A 240 0.28 -17.91 16.32
CA ILE A 240 0.33 -16.67 15.50
C ILE A 240 -0.84 -16.64 14.51
N SER A 241 -1.11 -17.77 13.85
CA SER A 241 -2.25 -17.86 12.95
C SER A 241 -3.58 -17.58 13.66
N ASP A 242 -3.77 -18.09 14.87
CA ASP A 242 -5.00 -17.89 15.64
C ASP A 242 -5.17 -16.45 16.12
N LYS A 243 -4.07 -15.76 16.41
CA LYS A 243 -4.04 -14.32 16.75
C LYS A 243 -4.35 -13.41 15.57
N CYS A 244 -4.00 -13.79 14.34
CA CYS A 244 -4.13 -12.97 13.14
C CYS A 244 -5.47 -13.23 12.44
N ASN A 245 -6.44 -12.33 12.61
CA ASN A 245 -7.80 -12.45 12.08
C ASN A 245 -8.22 -11.17 11.36
N LEU A 246 -7.40 -10.74 10.41
CA LEU A 246 -7.67 -9.55 9.62
C LEU A 246 -8.73 -9.82 8.55
N GLU A 247 -9.77 -8.99 8.54
CA GLU A 247 -10.75 -8.92 7.45
C GLU A 247 -10.58 -7.59 6.71
N ILE A 248 -10.18 -7.65 5.44
CA ILE A 248 -10.07 -6.47 4.60
C ILE A 248 -11.40 -6.23 3.90
N LYS A 249 -12.04 -5.10 4.19
CA LYS A 249 -13.25 -4.68 3.48
C LYS A 249 -12.89 -4.24 2.07
N LEU A 250 -13.42 -4.93 1.08
CA LEU A 250 -13.25 -4.64 -0.33
C LEU A 250 -14.58 -4.21 -0.95
N GLY A 251 -14.51 -3.36 -2.00
CA GLY A 251 -15.69 -2.96 -2.77
C GLY A 251 -16.56 -1.87 -2.12
N ASP A 252 -16.09 -1.24 -1.05
CA ASP A 252 -16.75 -0.08 -0.45
C ASP A 252 -15.93 1.18 -0.81
N PRO A 253 -16.23 1.86 -1.92
CA PRO A 253 -15.48 3.01 -2.37
C PRO A 253 -15.68 4.18 -1.42
N THR A 254 -14.58 4.80 -1.00
CA THR A 254 -14.61 6.04 -0.21
C THR A 254 -14.30 7.21 -1.15
N PRO A 255 -15.33 7.94 -1.63
CA PRO A 255 -15.09 9.09 -2.50
C PRO A 255 -14.36 10.20 -1.74
N PRO A 256 -13.46 10.94 -2.40
CA PRO A 256 -12.83 12.09 -1.80
C PRO A 256 -13.85 13.20 -1.53
N ASN A 257 -13.63 13.98 -0.47
CA ASN A 257 -14.46 15.14 -0.16
C ASN A 257 -13.99 16.36 -0.95
N PHE A 258 -14.92 17.08 -1.58
CA PHE A 258 -14.61 18.35 -2.22
C PHE A 258 -14.34 19.42 -1.16
N LYS A 259 -13.25 20.15 -1.31
CA LYS A 259 -12.91 21.25 -0.40
C LYS A 259 -13.54 22.55 -0.88
N PHE A 260 -14.54 23.00 -0.14
CA PHE A 260 -15.20 24.24 -0.41
C PHE A 260 -14.49 25.40 0.31
N THR A 261 -14.20 26.51 -0.41
CA THR A 261 -13.64 27.71 0.19
C THR A 261 -14.68 28.83 0.18
N ARG A 262 -14.68 29.68 1.22
CA ARG A 262 -15.55 30.88 1.27
C ARG A 262 -15.47 31.72 0.00
N GLN A 263 -14.28 31.82 -0.57
CA GLN A 263 -14.03 32.57 -1.79
C GLN A 263 -14.80 31.99 -2.99
N LYS A 264 -14.93 30.66 -3.07
CA LYS A 264 -15.78 29.98 -4.09
C LYS A 264 -17.27 30.26 -3.85
N ALA A 265 -17.72 30.31 -2.58
CA ALA A 265 -19.11 30.64 -2.23
C ALA A 265 -19.48 32.06 -2.65
N GLU A 266 -18.61 33.01 -2.38
CA GLU A 266 -18.84 34.44 -2.72
C GLU A 266 -18.90 34.67 -4.24
N VAL A 267 -18.07 33.95 -5.00
CA VAL A 267 -18.04 34.04 -6.47
C VAL A 267 -19.28 33.43 -7.12
N THR A 268 -19.83 32.37 -6.55
CA THR A 268 -21.02 31.68 -7.12
C THR A 268 -22.32 32.36 -6.76
N GLY A 269 -22.38 33.13 -5.66
CA GLY A 269 -23.60 33.77 -5.16
C GLY A 269 -24.66 32.78 -4.68
N LEU A 270 -24.30 31.49 -4.49
CA LEU A 270 -25.20 30.42 -4.07
C LEU A 270 -25.45 30.46 -2.57
N SER A 271 -26.70 30.19 -2.18
CA SER A 271 -27.06 29.94 -0.79
C SER A 271 -26.78 28.48 -0.46
N LEU A 272 -25.73 28.24 0.31
CA LEU A 272 -25.33 26.91 0.72
C LEU A 272 -26.01 26.50 2.03
N PRO A 273 -26.37 25.22 2.21
CA PRO A 273 -26.93 24.71 3.45
C PRO A 273 -26.00 24.87 4.67
N HIS A 274 -24.69 24.70 4.48
CA HIS A 274 -23.66 24.75 5.53
C HIS A 274 -22.46 25.59 5.09
N PRO A 275 -22.62 26.93 4.96
CA PRO A 275 -21.53 27.79 4.44
C PRO A 275 -20.31 27.88 5.37
N GLU A 276 -20.46 27.47 6.64
CA GLU A 276 -19.40 27.43 7.65
C GLU A 276 -18.50 26.19 7.53
N LEU A 277 -18.95 25.14 6.85
CA LEU A 277 -18.21 23.87 6.72
C LEU A 277 -17.29 23.88 5.50
N GLU A 278 -16.05 23.47 5.71
CA GLU A 278 -15.06 23.27 4.63
C GLU A 278 -15.43 22.05 3.76
N TYR A 279 -16.09 21.06 4.35
CA TYR A 279 -16.55 19.83 3.71
C TYR A 279 -18.00 19.54 4.08
N SER A 280 -18.88 19.41 3.09
CA SER A 280 -20.28 19.05 3.31
C SER A 280 -20.87 18.46 2.05
N LEU A 281 -21.43 17.25 2.16
CA LEU A 281 -22.12 16.59 1.05
C LEU A 281 -23.37 17.37 0.57
N GLU A 282 -24.04 18.11 1.46
CA GLU A 282 -25.17 18.96 1.09
C GLU A 282 -24.70 20.16 0.27
N ASN A 283 -23.59 20.80 0.67
CA ASN A 283 -23.00 21.90 -0.10
C ASN A 283 -22.53 21.40 -1.47
N ASP A 284 -21.87 20.23 -1.52
CA ASP A 284 -21.41 19.63 -2.77
C ASP A 284 -22.56 19.40 -3.75
N LYS A 285 -23.69 18.88 -3.28
CA LYS A 285 -24.89 18.65 -4.12
C LYS A 285 -25.42 19.95 -4.71
N VAL A 286 -25.56 21.00 -3.89
CA VAL A 286 -26.10 22.29 -4.35
C VAL A 286 -25.18 22.90 -5.39
N LEU A 287 -23.86 22.95 -5.11
CA LEU A 287 -22.89 23.51 -6.04
C LEU A 287 -22.82 22.69 -7.34
N PHE A 288 -22.80 21.36 -7.23
CA PHE A 288 -22.74 20.46 -8.38
C PHE A 288 -23.94 20.66 -9.32
N ILE A 289 -25.15 20.73 -8.78
CA ILE A 289 -26.37 20.93 -9.56
C ILE A 289 -26.30 22.29 -10.29
N ASP A 290 -25.96 23.35 -9.58
CA ASP A 290 -25.88 24.69 -10.17
C ASP A 290 -24.83 24.75 -11.30
N GLU A 291 -23.63 24.23 -11.06
CA GLU A 291 -22.56 24.23 -12.08
C GLU A 291 -22.96 23.38 -13.31
N CYS A 292 -23.65 22.26 -13.13
CA CYS A 292 -24.14 21.44 -14.24
C CYS A 292 -25.12 22.25 -15.12
N TRP A 293 -26.12 22.90 -14.51
CA TRP A 293 -27.11 23.67 -15.27
C TRP A 293 -26.49 24.91 -15.93
N ARG A 294 -25.64 25.65 -15.22
CA ARG A 294 -24.94 26.81 -15.75
C ARG A 294 -24.02 26.45 -16.91
N GLY A 295 -23.33 25.30 -16.79
CA GLY A 295 -22.50 24.76 -17.86
C GLY A 295 -23.31 24.32 -19.08
N LEU A 296 -24.45 23.64 -18.87
CA LEU A 296 -25.33 23.27 -19.96
C LEU A 296 -25.84 24.50 -20.73
N GLU A 297 -26.26 25.57 -20.03
CA GLU A 297 -26.69 26.80 -20.68
C GLU A 297 -25.63 27.39 -21.61
N LYS A 298 -24.34 27.31 -21.24
CA LYS A 298 -23.25 27.70 -22.12
C LYS A 298 -23.15 26.81 -23.36
N ARG A 299 -23.27 25.49 -23.19
CA ARG A 299 -23.17 24.50 -24.27
C ARG A 299 -24.37 24.58 -25.24
N LEU A 300 -25.56 24.86 -24.74
CA LEU A 300 -26.76 24.99 -25.57
C LEU A 300 -26.72 26.15 -26.58
N LYS A 301 -25.86 27.14 -26.39
CA LYS A 301 -25.68 28.26 -27.35
C LYS A 301 -25.24 27.82 -28.74
N ILE A 302 -24.66 26.62 -28.86
CA ILE A 302 -24.18 26.02 -30.13
C ILE A 302 -25.02 24.82 -30.57
N VAL A 303 -26.09 24.49 -29.85
CA VAL A 303 -27.00 23.40 -30.14
C VAL A 303 -28.31 23.94 -30.70
N ASP A 304 -28.93 23.22 -31.64
CA ASP A 304 -30.24 23.57 -32.18
C ASP A 304 -31.30 23.65 -31.06
N GLU A 305 -32.05 24.74 -31.04
CA GLU A 305 -33.10 24.98 -30.01
C GLU A 305 -34.13 23.85 -29.92
N ALA A 306 -34.43 23.19 -31.05
CA ALA A 306 -35.36 22.05 -31.08
C ALA A 306 -34.90 20.86 -30.23
N LYS A 307 -33.61 20.76 -29.95
CA LYS A 307 -32.98 19.69 -29.14
C LYS A 307 -32.78 20.08 -27.68
N HIS A 308 -32.94 21.32 -27.30
CA HIS A 308 -32.62 21.80 -25.93
C HIS A 308 -33.36 21.01 -24.85
N GLN A 309 -34.61 20.60 -25.10
CA GLN A 309 -35.38 19.84 -24.11
C GLN A 309 -34.76 18.44 -23.89
N GLU A 310 -34.33 17.77 -24.94
CA GLU A 310 -33.67 16.47 -24.87
C GLU A 310 -32.37 16.53 -24.00
N TYR A 311 -31.55 17.58 -24.18
CA TYR A 311 -30.38 17.81 -23.35
C TYR A 311 -30.72 18.06 -21.89
N LYS A 312 -31.75 18.86 -21.61
CA LYS A 312 -32.17 19.14 -20.24
C LYS A 312 -32.68 17.87 -19.53
N ASP A 313 -33.48 17.07 -20.22
CA ASP A 313 -34.03 15.82 -19.67
C ASP A 313 -32.87 14.83 -19.37
N ARG A 314 -31.93 14.68 -20.29
CA ARG A 314 -30.76 13.83 -20.09
C ARG A 314 -29.87 14.34 -18.95
N LEU A 315 -29.60 15.64 -18.84
CA LEU A 315 -28.79 16.21 -17.77
C LEU A 315 -29.43 15.91 -16.41
N GLN A 316 -30.76 16.10 -16.27
CA GLN A 316 -31.45 15.83 -15.00
C GLN A 316 -31.30 14.38 -14.58
N VAL A 317 -31.45 13.42 -15.51
CA VAL A 317 -31.25 12.00 -15.22
C VAL A 317 -29.88 11.71 -14.72
N GLU A 318 -28.84 12.25 -15.37
CA GLU A 318 -27.44 12.03 -14.97
C GLU A 318 -27.14 12.66 -13.60
N ILE A 319 -27.64 13.87 -13.32
CA ILE A 319 -27.52 14.55 -12.04
C ILE A 319 -28.13 13.69 -10.92
N ASP A 320 -29.32 13.15 -11.14
CA ASP A 320 -30.02 12.33 -10.14
C ASP A 320 -29.23 11.03 -9.83
N ILE A 321 -28.69 10.39 -10.86
CA ILE A 321 -27.87 9.17 -10.68
C ILE A 321 -26.60 9.50 -9.90
N ILE A 322 -25.87 10.56 -10.27
CA ILE A 322 -24.62 10.97 -9.59
C ILE A 322 -24.89 11.33 -8.12
N ASN A 323 -25.98 12.04 -7.84
CA ASN A 323 -26.39 12.41 -6.49
C ASN A 323 -26.75 11.18 -5.64
N ASN A 324 -27.50 10.22 -6.21
CA ASN A 324 -27.90 8.98 -5.53
C ASN A 324 -26.69 8.09 -5.21
N MET A 325 -25.70 8.07 -6.10
CA MET A 325 -24.45 7.34 -5.91
C MET A 325 -23.43 8.09 -5.01
N LYS A 326 -23.75 9.29 -4.53
CA LYS A 326 -22.90 10.11 -3.63
C LYS A 326 -21.58 10.57 -4.25
N PHE A 327 -21.54 10.84 -5.55
CA PHE A 327 -20.36 11.31 -6.28
C PHE A 327 -20.34 12.81 -6.68
N PRO A 328 -21.19 13.72 -6.19
CA PRO A 328 -21.05 15.15 -6.50
C PRO A 328 -19.69 15.71 -6.16
N GLY A 329 -19.14 15.40 -4.97
CA GLY A 329 -17.82 15.88 -4.54
C GLY A 329 -16.71 15.40 -5.46
N TYR A 330 -16.76 14.16 -5.94
CA TYR A 330 -15.80 13.65 -6.92
C TYR A 330 -15.85 14.42 -8.24
N MET A 331 -17.05 14.67 -8.77
CA MET A 331 -17.22 15.44 -10.00
C MET A 331 -16.73 16.89 -9.85
N LEU A 332 -16.97 17.51 -8.68
CA LEU A 332 -16.49 18.85 -8.36
C LEU A 332 -14.97 18.93 -8.22
N ILE A 333 -14.31 17.91 -7.68
CA ILE A 333 -12.85 17.84 -7.62
C ILE A 333 -12.25 17.83 -9.02
N VAL A 334 -12.79 16.99 -9.91
CA VAL A 334 -12.32 16.93 -11.31
C VAL A 334 -12.60 18.24 -12.04
N TRP A 335 -13.78 18.81 -11.88
CA TRP A 335 -14.15 20.10 -12.42
C TRP A 335 -13.19 21.20 -11.96
N ASP A 336 -12.86 21.26 -10.67
CA ASP A 336 -12.00 22.27 -10.06
C ASP A 336 -10.63 22.34 -10.72
N PHE A 337 -9.91 21.22 -10.78
CA PHE A 337 -8.57 21.23 -11.37
C PHE A 337 -8.58 21.41 -12.89
N VAL A 338 -9.66 21.02 -13.59
CA VAL A 338 -9.80 21.30 -15.02
C VAL A 338 -10.00 22.80 -15.27
N ILE A 339 -10.88 23.44 -14.50
CA ILE A 339 -11.10 24.88 -14.62
C ILE A 339 -9.84 25.67 -14.29
N VAL A 340 -9.12 25.29 -13.23
CA VAL A 340 -7.85 25.92 -12.87
C VAL A 340 -6.81 25.72 -13.98
N ALA A 341 -6.70 24.54 -14.57
CA ALA A 341 -5.81 24.32 -15.71
C ALA A 341 -6.12 25.26 -16.88
N LYS A 342 -7.42 25.39 -17.23
CA LYS A 342 -7.87 26.32 -18.27
C LYS A 342 -7.57 27.81 -17.92
N GLN A 343 -7.74 28.22 -16.67
CA GLN A 343 -7.40 29.53 -16.17
C GLN A 343 -5.89 29.84 -16.21
N MET A 344 -5.07 28.81 -16.06
CA MET A 344 -3.60 28.90 -16.16
C MET A 344 -3.09 28.76 -17.60
N ASP A 345 -3.99 28.74 -18.60
CA ASP A 345 -3.65 28.47 -20.02
C ASP A 345 -2.84 27.15 -20.18
N ILE A 346 -3.17 26.12 -19.37
CA ILE A 346 -2.63 24.77 -19.53
C ILE A 346 -3.57 23.97 -20.41
N PRO A 347 -3.12 23.48 -21.58
CA PRO A 347 -3.96 22.68 -22.47
C PRO A 347 -4.48 21.43 -21.79
N VAL A 348 -5.80 21.22 -21.88
CA VAL A 348 -6.52 20.04 -21.39
C VAL A 348 -7.07 19.28 -22.59
N GLY A 349 -6.91 17.95 -22.61
CA GLY A 349 -7.46 17.12 -23.66
C GLY A 349 -9.00 17.14 -23.70
N PRO A 350 -9.62 16.80 -24.84
CA PRO A 350 -11.08 16.87 -25.00
C PRO A 350 -11.85 15.82 -24.19
N GLY A 351 -11.15 14.96 -23.49
CA GLY A 351 -11.71 13.82 -22.77
C GLY A 351 -11.55 12.49 -23.54
N ARG A 352 -11.52 11.39 -22.80
CA ARG A 352 -11.40 10.04 -23.32
C ARG A 352 -12.10 9.04 -22.38
N GLY A 353 -12.13 7.76 -22.77
CA GLY A 353 -12.71 6.71 -21.94
C GLY A 353 -14.23 6.83 -21.79
N SER A 354 -14.75 6.36 -20.66
CA SER A 354 -16.18 6.31 -20.38
C SER A 354 -16.79 7.68 -20.08
N ALA A 355 -16.01 8.61 -19.54
CA ALA A 355 -16.47 9.96 -19.19
C ALA A 355 -16.98 10.76 -20.40
N ALA A 356 -16.52 10.48 -21.61
CA ALA A 356 -17.04 11.06 -22.84
C ALA A 356 -18.53 10.77 -23.09
N GLY A 357 -19.12 9.76 -22.42
CA GLY A 357 -20.54 9.44 -22.48
C GLY A 357 -21.43 10.26 -21.53
N SER A 358 -20.84 11.12 -20.70
CA SER A 358 -21.57 11.92 -19.70
C SER A 358 -21.83 13.34 -20.18
N LEU A 359 -23.12 13.72 -20.20
CA LEU A 359 -23.54 15.10 -20.46
C LEU A 359 -23.20 16.00 -19.27
N VAL A 360 -23.19 15.50 -18.06
CA VAL A 360 -22.69 16.20 -16.87
C VAL A 360 -21.21 16.56 -17.06
N ALA A 361 -20.36 15.62 -17.46
CA ALA A 361 -18.94 15.88 -17.70
C ALA A 361 -18.71 16.93 -18.82
N PHE A 362 -19.53 16.90 -19.87
CA PHE A 362 -19.53 17.91 -20.93
C PHE A 362 -20.00 19.28 -20.44
N SER A 363 -21.05 19.34 -19.62
CA SER A 363 -21.56 20.58 -19.03
C SER A 363 -20.55 21.22 -18.08
N LEU A 364 -19.86 20.43 -17.25
CA LEU A 364 -18.82 20.86 -16.33
C LEU A 364 -17.48 21.20 -17.05
N GLU A 365 -17.45 21.16 -18.38
CA GLU A 365 -16.23 21.38 -19.16
C GLU A 365 -15.07 20.42 -18.82
N ILE A 366 -15.38 19.29 -18.18
CA ILE A 366 -14.45 18.18 -17.94
C ILE A 366 -14.11 17.49 -19.25
N THR A 367 -15.13 17.33 -20.14
CA THR A 367 -14.93 16.89 -21.50
C THR A 367 -15.43 17.93 -22.50
N ASP A 368 -14.84 17.96 -23.70
CA ASP A 368 -15.27 18.79 -24.82
C ASP A 368 -15.94 17.96 -25.94
N ILE A 369 -16.30 16.71 -25.63
CA ILE A 369 -17.05 15.81 -26.52
C ILE A 369 -18.52 15.86 -26.10
N ASP A 370 -19.39 16.33 -27.02
CA ASP A 370 -20.83 16.26 -26.83
C ASP A 370 -21.32 14.81 -27.01
N PRO A 371 -21.87 14.16 -25.98
CA PRO A 371 -22.30 12.76 -26.06
C PRO A 371 -23.56 12.55 -26.92
N MET A 372 -24.40 13.59 -27.07
CA MET A 372 -25.74 13.47 -27.67
C MET A 372 -25.68 13.13 -29.18
N PRO A 373 -24.91 13.86 -30.02
CA PRO A 373 -24.85 13.57 -31.46
C PRO A 373 -24.30 12.19 -31.80
N TYR A 374 -23.50 11.60 -30.93
CA TYR A 374 -22.86 10.30 -31.10
C TYR A 374 -23.61 9.16 -30.41
N GLY A 375 -24.72 9.43 -29.73
CA GLY A 375 -25.49 8.42 -28.99
C GLY A 375 -24.65 7.71 -27.90
N LEU A 376 -23.74 8.42 -27.24
CA LEU A 376 -22.90 7.83 -26.20
C LEU A 376 -23.74 7.58 -24.94
N LEU A 377 -23.54 6.39 -24.35
CA LEU A 377 -24.30 5.93 -23.19
C LEU A 377 -23.64 6.35 -21.88
N PHE A 378 -24.42 6.99 -21.00
CA PHE A 378 -23.99 7.36 -19.65
C PHE A 378 -23.73 6.14 -18.76
N GLU A 379 -24.46 5.07 -18.95
CA GLU A 379 -24.38 3.82 -18.19
C GLU A 379 -23.00 3.14 -18.35
N ARG A 380 -22.23 3.53 -19.37
CA ARG A 380 -20.81 3.10 -19.50
C ARG A 380 -19.88 3.85 -18.57
N PHE A 381 -20.24 5.06 -18.17
CA PHE A 381 -19.51 5.88 -17.22
C PHE A 381 -19.94 5.58 -15.78
N LEU A 382 -21.25 5.62 -15.51
CA LEU A 382 -21.83 5.27 -14.20
C LEU A 382 -23.05 4.38 -14.39
N ASN A 383 -23.04 3.23 -13.70
CA ASN A 383 -24.18 2.30 -13.69
C ASN A 383 -24.61 2.07 -12.25
N PRO A 384 -25.85 2.44 -11.86
CA PRO A 384 -26.38 2.22 -10.51
C PRO A 384 -26.42 0.75 -10.08
N GLU A 385 -26.51 -0.18 -11.04
CA GLU A 385 -26.52 -1.62 -10.76
C GLU A 385 -25.11 -2.18 -10.47
N ARG A 386 -24.07 -1.43 -10.83
CA ARG A 386 -22.67 -1.79 -10.61
C ARG A 386 -22.00 -0.73 -9.75
N ILE A 387 -21.93 -0.97 -8.45
CA ILE A 387 -21.25 -0.06 -7.51
C ILE A 387 -19.76 -0.05 -7.81
N SER A 388 -19.32 0.91 -8.62
CA SER A 388 -17.90 1.21 -8.86
C SER A 388 -17.72 2.72 -8.83
N MET A 389 -16.56 3.18 -8.33
CA MET A 389 -16.21 4.60 -8.45
C MET A 389 -16.12 4.99 -9.93
N PRO A 390 -16.59 6.18 -10.30
CA PRO A 390 -16.34 6.73 -11.63
C PRO A 390 -14.82 6.90 -11.82
N ASP A 391 -14.36 6.61 -13.04
CA ASP A 391 -12.98 6.80 -13.45
C ASP A 391 -12.97 7.81 -14.60
N ILE A 392 -12.38 8.98 -14.35
CA ILE A 392 -12.26 10.06 -15.34
C ILE A 392 -10.79 10.21 -15.71
N ASP A 393 -10.48 9.79 -16.92
CA ASP A 393 -9.15 9.96 -17.52
C ASP A 393 -8.98 11.39 -18.04
N MET A 394 -8.00 12.11 -17.50
CA MET A 394 -7.69 13.48 -17.91
C MET A 394 -6.29 13.56 -18.52
N ASP A 395 -6.20 14.22 -19.67
CA ASP A 395 -4.94 14.49 -20.34
C ASP A 395 -4.57 15.97 -20.21
N PHE A 396 -3.45 16.27 -19.58
CA PHE A 396 -2.88 17.61 -19.47
C PHE A 396 -1.60 17.74 -20.28
N CYS A 397 -1.25 18.95 -20.67
CA CYS A 397 0.04 19.25 -21.30
C CYS A 397 1.18 18.59 -20.51
N GLN A 398 1.96 17.73 -21.16
CA GLN A 398 3.02 16.93 -20.52
C GLN A 398 4.06 17.83 -19.80
N ALA A 399 4.40 18.98 -20.39
CA ALA A 399 5.39 19.89 -19.83
C ALA A 399 4.90 20.62 -18.57
N ARG A 400 3.57 20.81 -18.43
CA ARG A 400 2.98 21.65 -17.37
C ARG A 400 2.05 20.92 -16.42
N ARG A 401 1.81 19.61 -16.60
CA ARG A 401 0.94 18.83 -15.70
C ARG A 401 1.39 18.87 -14.23
N GLY A 402 2.69 19.06 -14.00
CA GLY A 402 3.26 19.21 -12.64
C GLY A 402 2.60 20.34 -11.86
N GLU A 403 2.32 21.47 -12.53
CA GLU A 403 1.68 22.65 -11.92
C GLU A 403 0.26 22.32 -11.43
N ILE A 404 -0.47 21.45 -12.13
CA ILE A 404 -1.80 21.01 -11.71
C ILE A 404 -1.70 20.06 -10.52
N ILE A 405 -0.72 19.15 -10.50
CA ILE A 405 -0.46 18.27 -9.36
C ILE A 405 -0.13 19.11 -8.12
N ASP A 406 0.73 20.12 -8.26
CA ASP A 406 1.10 21.03 -7.18
C ASP A 406 -0.14 21.79 -6.66
N TYR A 407 -0.99 22.31 -7.55
CA TYR A 407 -2.27 22.92 -7.16
C TYR A 407 -3.14 21.98 -6.34
N VAL A 408 -3.31 20.73 -6.80
CA VAL A 408 -4.13 19.73 -6.09
C VAL A 408 -3.53 19.42 -4.70
N VAL A 409 -2.19 19.34 -4.61
CA VAL A 409 -1.49 19.15 -3.32
C VAL A 409 -1.70 20.34 -2.39
N GLU A 410 -1.65 21.57 -2.90
CA GLU A 410 -1.91 22.78 -2.10
C GLU A 410 -3.37 22.86 -1.63
N GLN A 411 -4.31 22.55 -2.53
CA GLN A 411 -5.75 22.63 -2.25
C GLN A 411 -6.21 21.56 -1.24
N TYR A 412 -5.78 20.32 -1.40
CA TYR A 412 -6.28 19.18 -0.62
C TYR A 412 -5.31 18.69 0.46
N GLY A 413 -4.10 19.20 0.49
CA GLY A 413 -3.06 18.84 1.43
C GLY A 413 -2.20 17.64 0.97
N ARG A 414 -0.89 17.73 1.25
CA ARG A 414 0.10 16.74 0.83
C ARG A 414 -0.19 15.32 1.36
N ALA A 415 -0.85 15.19 2.51
CA ALA A 415 -1.21 13.91 3.09
C ALA A 415 -2.36 13.21 2.34
N ASN A 416 -3.13 13.94 1.55
CA ASN A 416 -4.32 13.44 0.84
C ASN A 416 -4.09 13.22 -0.66
N VAL A 417 -2.92 13.57 -1.18
CA VAL A 417 -2.58 13.47 -2.61
C VAL A 417 -1.35 12.61 -2.78
N ALA A 418 -1.49 11.52 -3.53
CA ALA A 418 -0.40 10.60 -3.82
C ALA A 418 -0.49 10.09 -5.27
N GLN A 419 0.65 9.74 -5.84
CA GLN A 419 0.69 9.01 -7.10
C GLN A 419 0.46 7.52 -6.84
N ILE A 420 -0.34 6.88 -7.69
CA ILE A 420 -0.56 5.43 -7.62
C ILE A 420 0.70 4.71 -8.08
N ILE A 421 1.14 3.72 -7.30
CA ILE A 421 2.25 2.85 -7.65
C ILE A 421 1.85 2.01 -8.88
N THR A 422 2.74 1.99 -9.88
CA THR A 422 2.61 1.09 -11.03
C THR A 422 3.62 -0.04 -10.91
N PHE A 423 3.14 -1.28 -11.08
CA PHE A 423 3.99 -2.47 -11.06
C PHE A 423 4.39 -2.85 -12.48
N GLY A 424 5.69 -2.93 -12.73
CA GLY A 424 6.24 -3.52 -13.95
C GLY A 424 6.23 -5.05 -13.84
N LYS A 425 5.89 -5.74 -14.94
CA LYS A 425 6.04 -7.19 -15.05
C LYS A 425 7.22 -7.49 -15.98
N LEU A 426 8.19 -8.26 -15.48
CA LEU A 426 9.21 -8.87 -16.34
C LEU A 426 8.56 -10.03 -17.08
N LEU A 427 8.33 -9.84 -18.39
CA LEU A 427 7.88 -10.90 -19.28
C LEU A 427 9.11 -11.56 -19.93
N ALA A 428 8.95 -12.79 -20.45
CA ALA A 428 10.03 -13.57 -21.03
C ALA A 428 10.88 -12.84 -22.09
N LYS A 429 10.32 -11.84 -22.78
CA LYS A 429 11.07 -10.99 -23.71
C LYS A 429 11.93 -9.92 -23.04
N GLY A 430 11.66 -9.61 -21.78
CA GLY A 430 12.40 -8.60 -21.01
C GLY A 430 13.54 -9.18 -20.17
N VAL A 431 13.55 -10.50 -20.02
CA VAL A 431 14.60 -11.29 -19.38
C VAL A 431 15.60 -11.74 -20.45
#